data_3efd4620ad636bc452113053b2a17735
#
_entry.id   3efd4620ad636bc452113053b2a17735
#
_cell.length_a   1.000
_cell.length_b   1.000
_cell.length_c   1.000
_cell.angle_alpha   90.00
_cell.angle_beta   90.00
_cell.angle_gamma   90.00
#
_symmetry.space_group_name_H-M   'P 1'
#
loop_
_entity.id
_entity.type
_entity.pdbx_description
1 polymer ?
#
loop_
_entity_poly.entity_id
_entity_poly.type
_entity_poly.pdbx_seq_one_letter_code
_entity_poly.pdbx_strand_id
1 'polypeptide(L)'
;MDNRLLEPIKVGKLTFKNRIMFPPLTTGYEERDGSIGDRSLSFYERLAKGGTAYVVIGDVAPVRTASPTPKLYDDSQIPVYKKLADTLHAYDCKVALQLFHPEYDVPGVGRMIMQAGMARQAAAKAQADGNTDEAAKQTQLAEQLTKDAYAKLHHDMQHFVSEASVEQLGQIKDSIAVCAKRAAQAGIDAIEVHGDRLVGSLCSKVLNHRTDEYGGSFENRVRYALEVVKAIKEAAPELMIEYKLPIITVNPDGTLRGKGGLEADEGVEFAKLLEKAGVDMIQVAQANHTGNMGDTIPPMGDVPYNWTLPVASRVKKVVSIPVATVGRVVSVAAGEKILEDGDADIIAYGRSLLTDPDIANKAAAGECIRECLNCNKGCVDAIQGRRYISCVLNAENGNEAAVSIKPSEGVKKVAVVGAGIAGLEAARVAAKRGHSVTVFEKSGRIGGQINIAAVPPRKSEILRSVDYYKNILPSLNVDIKLNTCLLYTSPSPRDRSLS
;
A
#
# COMPACT_ATOMS: atom_id res chain seq x y z
N MET A 1 14.72 -21.46 17.45
CA MET A 1 14.11 -21.61 16.11
C MET A 1 14.88 -20.70 15.19
N ASP A 2 15.43 -21.23 14.12
CA ASP A 2 16.04 -20.40 13.10
C ASP A 2 14.94 -19.49 12.57
N ASN A 3 15.14 -18.18 12.70
CA ASN A 3 14.14 -17.18 12.31
C ASN A 3 14.50 -16.69 10.90
N ARG A 4 14.11 -17.45 9.88
CA ARG A 4 14.44 -17.15 8.46
C ARG A 4 13.94 -15.78 8.01
N LEU A 5 12.83 -15.34 8.59
CA LEU A 5 12.27 -14.02 8.30
C LEU A 5 13.24 -12.87 8.61
N LEU A 6 14.11 -13.08 9.62
CA LEU A 6 15.11 -12.10 10.06
C LEU A 6 16.49 -12.31 9.41
N GLU A 7 16.68 -13.36 8.62
CA GLU A 7 17.92 -13.56 7.89
C GLU A 7 18.07 -12.57 6.74
N PRO A 8 19.28 -12.07 6.50
CA PRO A 8 19.52 -11.22 5.33
C PRO A 8 19.34 -12.01 4.04
N ILE A 9 19.00 -11.30 2.96
CA ILE A 9 18.87 -11.87 1.63
C ILE A 9 19.50 -10.95 0.59
N LYS A 10 20.22 -11.53 -0.39
CA LYS A 10 20.75 -10.82 -1.53
C LYS A 10 19.71 -10.75 -2.65
N VAL A 11 19.45 -9.56 -3.17
CA VAL A 11 18.52 -9.30 -4.27
C VAL A 11 19.22 -8.42 -5.29
N GLY A 12 19.59 -8.98 -6.43
CA GLY A 12 20.41 -8.30 -7.42
C GLY A 12 21.71 -7.78 -6.79
N LYS A 13 21.89 -6.46 -6.79
CA LYS A 13 23.06 -5.78 -6.21
C LYS A 13 22.90 -5.42 -4.73
N LEU A 14 21.68 -5.51 -4.20
CA LEU A 14 21.34 -5.12 -2.84
C LEU A 14 21.42 -6.30 -1.88
N THR A 15 21.59 -5.99 -0.60
CA THR A 15 21.37 -6.92 0.50
C THR A 15 20.31 -6.32 1.41
N PHE A 16 19.21 -7.04 1.60
CA PHE A 16 18.18 -6.72 2.58
C PHE A 16 18.57 -7.31 3.92
N LYS A 17 18.47 -6.54 5.01
CA LYS A 17 18.82 -6.97 6.37
C LYS A 17 17.92 -8.09 6.92
N ASN A 18 16.73 -8.27 6.35
CA ASN A 18 15.77 -9.35 6.63
C ASN A 18 14.83 -9.53 5.44
N ARG A 19 13.87 -10.47 5.54
CA ARG A 19 12.94 -10.85 4.47
C ARG A 19 11.56 -10.19 4.60
N ILE A 20 11.48 -9.06 5.31
CA ILE A 20 10.24 -8.30 5.52
C ILE A 20 10.22 -7.08 4.61
N MET A 21 9.21 -7.01 3.75
CA MET A 21 8.97 -5.84 2.91
C MET A 21 7.62 -5.19 3.17
N PHE A 22 7.55 -3.87 2.97
CA PHE A 22 6.31 -3.13 2.84
C PHE A 22 5.99 -2.99 1.35
N PRO A 23 4.95 -3.67 0.84
CA PRO A 23 4.58 -3.59 -0.56
C PRO A 23 3.97 -2.23 -0.89
N PRO A 24 3.92 -1.84 -2.18
CA PRO A 24 3.32 -0.58 -2.59
C PRO A 24 1.86 -0.49 -2.15
N LEU A 25 1.52 0.66 -1.57
CA LEU A 25 0.19 0.92 -1.04
C LEU A 25 -0.10 2.41 -1.16
N THR A 26 -1.21 2.78 -1.79
CA THR A 26 -1.68 4.16 -1.85
C THR A 26 -2.03 4.64 -0.45
N THR A 27 -1.37 5.68 0.04
CA THR A 27 -1.57 6.20 1.41
C THR A 27 -2.50 7.40 1.45
N GLY A 28 -2.49 8.20 0.40
CA GLY A 28 -3.14 9.48 0.33
C GLY A 28 -2.44 10.58 1.15
N TYR A 29 -1.23 10.33 1.64
CA TYR A 29 -0.48 11.28 2.48
C TYR A 29 0.30 12.32 1.70
N GLU A 30 0.40 12.12 0.38
CA GLU A 30 1.11 13.01 -0.53
C GLU A 30 0.47 14.41 -0.53
N GLU A 31 1.28 15.43 -0.78
CA GLU A 31 0.83 16.78 -0.98
C GLU A 31 -0.04 16.90 -2.25
N ARG A 32 -0.78 17.97 -2.41
CA ARG A 32 -1.71 18.16 -3.55
C ARG A 32 -1.03 18.07 -4.92
N ASP A 33 0.24 18.45 -5.00
CA ASP A 33 1.05 18.35 -6.21
C ASP A 33 1.68 16.96 -6.43
N GLY A 34 1.49 16.05 -5.47
CA GLY A 34 2.05 14.70 -5.44
C GLY A 34 3.48 14.64 -4.91
N SER A 35 3.97 15.68 -4.23
CA SER A 35 5.26 15.62 -3.54
C SER A 35 5.17 14.84 -2.20
N ILE A 36 6.32 14.32 -1.79
CA ILE A 36 6.47 13.62 -0.50
C ILE A 36 6.61 14.68 0.60
N GLY A 37 5.52 14.94 1.33
CA GLY A 37 5.50 15.85 2.47
C GLY A 37 5.92 15.18 3.79
N ASP A 38 5.87 15.96 4.88
CA ASP A 38 6.30 15.48 6.20
C ASP A 38 5.46 14.31 6.72
N ARG A 39 4.18 14.23 6.34
CA ARG A 39 3.32 13.10 6.72
C ARG A 39 3.76 11.80 6.07
N SER A 40 3.99 11.81 4.76
CA SER A 40 4.51 10.66 4.01
C SER A 40 5.88 10.24 4.56
N LEU A 41 6.76 11.22 4.78
CA LEU A 41 8.10 10.96 5.30
C LEU A 41 8.05 10.30 6.68
N SER A 42 7.26 10.83 7.62
CA SER A 42 7.11 10.26 8.97
C SER A 42 6.54 8.85 8.95
N PHE A 43 5.60 8.57 8.05
CA PHE A 43 5.03 7.24 7.87
C PHE A 43 6.07 6.22 7.41
N TYR A 44 6.83 6.54 6.34
CA TYR A 44 7.83 5.62 5.81
C TYR A 44 9.03 5.47 6.77
N GLU A 45 9.45 6.55 7.44
CA GLU A 45 10.46 6.50 8.51
C GLU A 45 10.02 5.54 9.62
N ARG A 46 8.75 5.59 10.02
CA ARG A 46 8.22 4.73 11.09
C ARG A 46 8.30 3.25 10.73
N LEU A 47 8.07 2.88 9.47
CA LEU A 47 8.25 1.51 8.98
C LEU A 47 9.72 1.08 9.03
N ALA A 48 10.63 1.93 8.55
CA ALA A 48 12.07 1.66 8.55
C ALA A 48 12.63 1.50 9.98
N LYS A 49 12.22 2.38 10.90
CA LYS A 49 12.54 2.33 12.33
C LYS A 49 12.00 1.07 13.01
N GLY A 50 10.88 0.55 12.54
CA GLY A 50 10.29 -0.71 12.98
C GLY A 50 11.04 -1.96 12.53
N GLY A 51 12.11 -1.80 11.75
CA GLY A 51 12.98 -2.87 11.30
C GLY A 51 12.68 -3.44 9.91
N THR A 52 11.71 -2.88 9.18
CA THR A 52 11.42 -3.29 7.80
C THR A 52 12.67 -3.14 6.93
N ALA A 53 13.01 -4.15 6.14
CA ALA A 53 14.22 -4.15 5.31
C ALA A 53 14.03 -3.43 3.97
N TYR A 54 12.84 -3.46 3.42
CA TYR A 54 12.55 -2.92 2.09
C TYR A 54 11.14 -2.30 2.05
N VAL A 55 11.06 -1.07 1.56
CA VAL A 55 9.83 -0.29 1.46
C VAL A 55 9.62 0.15 0.01
N VAL A 56 8.45 -0.13 -0.53
CA VAL A 56 8.05 0.31 -1.87
C VAL A 56 7.05 1.46 -1.77
N ILE A 57 7.41 2.61 -2.33
CA ILE A 57 6.51 3.77 -2.45
C ILE A 57 5.56 3.52 -3.61
N GLY A 58 4.26 3.43 -3.34
CA GLY A 58 3.27 3.06 -4.34
C GLY A 58 2.87 4.18 -5.30
N ASP A 59 2.50 3.78 -6.50
CA ASP A 59 1.85 4.60 -7.54
C ASP A 59 2.60 5.91 -7.89
N VAL A 60 3.94 5.85 -8.08
CA VAL A 60 4.74 7.01 -8.49
C VAL A 60 4.57 7.26 -9.99
N ALA A 61 4.00 8.40 -10.35
CA ALA A 61 3.77 8.77 -11.74
C ALA A 61 5.02 9.45 -12.35
N PRO A 62 5.49 9.01 -13.53
CA PRO A 62 6.60 9.63 -14.27
C PRO A 62 6.18 10.90 -15.00
N VAL A 63 4.91 11.27 -14.94
CA VAL A 63 4.29 12.41 -15.61
C VAL A 63 3.39 13.20 -14.69
N ARG A 64 3.09 14.45 -15.03
CA ARG A 64 2.21 15.31 -14.25
C ARG A 64 0.74 14.89 -14.43
N THR A 65 0.24 14.05 -13.55
CA THR A 65 -1.17 13.64 -13.51
C THR A 65 -2.01 14.54 -12.61
N ALA A 66 -3.34 14.50 -12.78
CA ALA A 66 -4.29 15.13 -11.87
C ALA A 66 -4.52 14.32 -10.57
N SER A 67 -4.08 13.07 -10.54
CA SER A 67 -4.20 12.20 -9.36
C SER A 67 -3.29 12.71 -8.21
N PRO A 68 -3.71 12.62 -6.95
CA PRO A 68 -2.87 12.95 -5.79
C PRO A 68 -1.85 11.87 -5.44
N THR A 69 -1.43 11.05 -6.40
CA THR A 69 -0.38 10.05 -6.23
C THR A 69 1.00 10.69 -6.24
N PRO A 70 2.03 10.04 -5.66
CA PRO A 70 3.41 10.53 -5.75
C PRO A 70 3.85 10.73 -7.19
N LYS A 71 4.72 11.70 -7.44
CA LYS A 71 5.20 12.04 -8.79
C LYS A 71 6.69 12.34 -8.78
N LEU A 72 7.37 11.91 -9.85
CA LEU A 72 8.77 12.24 -10.09
C LEU A 72 9.00 12.53 -11.59
N TYR A 73 8.36 13.59 -12.07
CA TYR A 73 8.38 13.99 -13.48
C TYR A 73 9.33 15.15 -13.79
N ASP A 74 9.87 15.81 -12.76
CA ASP A 74 10.71 16.98 -12.88
C ASP A 74 11.93 16.90 -11.94
N ASP A 75 13.08 17.45 -12.36
CA ASP A 75 14.32 17.38 -11.59
C ASP A 75 14.25 18.14 -10.25
N SER A 76 13.37 19.17 -10.17
CA SER A 76 13.14 19.90 -8.92
C SER A 76 12.58 19.02 -7.79
N GLN A 77 12.04 17.85 -8.13
CA GLN A 77 11.51 16.89 -7.16
C GLN A 77 12.59 15.96 -6.58
N ILE A 78 13.78 15.87 -7.22
CA ILE A 78 14.88 15.00 -6.77
C ILE A 78 15.26 15.22 -5.30
N PRO A 79 15.40 16.46 -4.78
CA PRO A 79 15.78 16.69 -3.38
C PRO A 79 14.81 16.10 -2.35
N VAL A 80 13.51 16.06 -2.67
CA VAL A 80 12.48 15.50 -1.78
C VAL A 80 12.61 13.98 -1.69
N TYR A 81 12.82 13.31 -2.83
CA TYR A 81 13.05 11.87 -2.86
C TYR A 81 14.41 11.49 -2.25
N LYS A 82 15.43 12.37 -2.39
CA LYS A 82 16.70 12.19 -1.70
C LYS A 82 16.52 12.22 -0.18
N LYS A 83 15.75 13.18 0.34
CA LYS A 83 15.43 13.25 1.77
C LYS A 83 14.73 11.96 2.23
N LEU A 84 13.82 11.42 1.44
CA LEU A 84 13.16 10.16 1.74
C LEU A 84 14.16 8.99 1.78
N ALA A 85 15.01 8.85 0.77
CA ALA A 85 16.03 7.80 0.70
C ALA A 85 17.00 7.88 1.90
N ASP A 86 17.57 9.05 2.15
CA ASP A 86 18.50 9.30 3.28
C ASP A 86 17.84 8.95 4.63
N THR A 87 16.55 9.27 4.79
CA THR A 87 15.79 8.98 6.02
C THR A 87 15.63 7.47 6.24
N LEU A 88 15.29 6.71 5.20
CA LEU A 88 15.12 5.26 5.32
C LEU A 88 16.45 4.54 5.47
N HIS A 89 17.47 4.98 4.75
CA HIS A 89 18.83 4.43 4.82
C HIS A 89 19.46 4.57 6.22
N ALA A 90 19.09 5.60 7.01
CA ALA A 90 19.54 5.74 8.39
C ALA A 90 19.14 4.55 9.28
N TYR A 91 18.16 3.75 8.86
CA TYR A 91 17.71 2.52 9.53
C TYR A 91 18.07 1.25 8.74
N ASP A 92 19.00 1.32 7.80
CA ASP A 92 19.34 0.22 6.88
C ASP A 92 18.09 -0.38 6.21
N CYS A 93 17.19 0.48 5.76
CA CYS A 93 16.00 0.12 5.01
C CYS A 93 16.17 0.55 3.55
N LYS A 94 16.05 -0.39 2.62
CA LYS A 94 16.10 -0.10 1.18
C LYS A 94 14.77 0.46 0.71
N VAL A 95 14.81 1.35 -0.29
CA VAL A 95 13.63 2.03 -0.80
C VAL A 95 13.50 1.89 -2.31
N ALA A 96 12.28 1.53 -2.75
CA ALA A 96 11.91 1.50 -4.15
C ALA A 96 10.80 2.49 -4.47
N LEU A 97 10.73 2.89 -5.73
CA LEU A 97 9.58 3.58 -6.29
C LEU A 97 8.83 2.63 -7.23
N GLN A 98 7.54 2.41 -6.98
CA GLN A 98 6.69 1.72 -7.92
C GLN A 98 6.28 2.68 -9.04
N LEU A 99 6.82 2.49 -10.24
CA LEU A 99 6.50 3.33 -11.38
C LEU A 99 5.28 2.80 -12.13
N PHE A 100 4.34 3.69 -12.40
CA PHE A 100 3.15 3.38 -13.18
C PHE A 100 2.81 4.50 -14.14
N HIS A 101 2.09 4.19 -15.20
CA HIS A 101 1.44 5.19 -16.05
C HIS A 101 -0.08 4.91 -16.06
N PRO A 102 -0.92 5.92 -15.85
CA PRO A 102 -2.37 5.75 -15.92
C PRO A 102 -2.81 5.42 -17.35
N GLU A 103 -3.97 4.78 -17.47
CA GLU A 103 -4.52 4.30 -18.74
C GLU A 103 -5.33 5.38 -19.45
N TYR A 104 -4.68 6.52 -19.71
CA TYR A 104 -5.24 7.61 -20.52
C TYR A 104 -4.14 8.52 -21.09
N ASP A 105 -4.48 9.31 -22.11
CA ASP A 105 -3.61 10.34 -22.70
C ASP A 105 -3.41 11.50 -21.71
N VAL A 106 -2.45 11.35 -20.80
CA VAL A 106 -2.14 12.36 -19.77
C VAL A 106 -1.82 13.73 -20.38
N PRO A 107 -0.95 13.85 -21.41
CA PRO A 107 -0.68 15.13 -22.04
C PRO A 107 -1.90 15.75 -22.72
N GLY A 108 -2.72 14.94 -23.40
CA GLY A 108 -3.93 15.42 -24.09
C GLY A 108 -4.97 15.97 -23.13
N VAL A 109 -5.35 15.19 -22.15
CA VAL A 109 -6.29 15.61 -21.10
C VAL A 109 -5.74 16.81 -20.33
N GLY A 110 -4.44 16.80 -20.01
CA GLY A 110 -3.77 17.91 -19.33
C GLY A 110 -3.83 19.22 -20.10
N ARG A 111 -3.60 19.21 -21.42
CA ARG A 111 -3.74 20.39 -22.29
C ARG A 111 -5.16 20.97 -22.25
N MET A 112 -6.17 20.14 -22.34
CA MET A 112 -7.58 20.58 -22.30
C MET A 112 -7.92 21.22 -20.95
N ILE A 113 -7.48 20.63 -19.83
CA ILE A 113 -7.67 21.19 -18.48
C ILE A 113 -6.93 22.53 -18.33
N MET A 114 -5.71 22.64 -18.86
CA MET A 114 -4.95 23.90 -18.83
C MET A 114 -5.64 24.98 -19.64
N GLN A 115 -6.12 24.67 -20.86
CA GLN A 115 -6.88 25.61 -21.70
C GLN A 115 -8.17 26.06 -20.98
N ALA A 116 -8.89 25.16 -20.34
CA ALA A 116 -10.05 25.50 -19.52
C ALA A 116 -9.68 26.45 -18.35
N GLY A 117 -8.53 26.24 -17.72
CA GLY A 117 -8.00 27.14 -16.70
C GLY A 117 -7.70 28.53 -17.23
N MET A 118 -7.06 28.63 -18.38
CA MET A 118 -6.76 29.92 -19.07
C MET A 118 -8.08 30.68 -19.44
N ALA A 119 -9.05 29.95 -19.95
CA ALA A 119 -10.36 30.53 -20.26
C ALA A 119 -11.08 31.06 -18.99
N ARG A 120 -11.01 30.35 -17.85
CA ARG A 120 -11.52 30.84 -16.57
C ARG A 120 -10.83 32.13 -16.10
N GLN A 121 -9.50 32.20 -16.25
CA GLN A 121 -8.76 33.41 -15.92
C GLN A 121 -9.12 34.57 -16.82
N ALA A 122 -9.29 34.32 -18.15
CA ALA A 122 -9.75 35.32 -19.11
C ALA A 122 -11.18 35.82 -18.77
N ALA A 123 -12.09 34.91 -18.39
CA ALA A 123 -13.44 35.26 -17.95
C ALA A 123 -13.43 36.17 -16.70
N ALA A 124 -12.62 35.80 -15.69
CA ALA A 124 -12.47 36.60 -14.47
C ALA A 124 -11.93 38.03 -14.77
N LYS A 125 -10.95 38.13 -15.67
CA LYS A 125 -10.38 39.41 -16.10
C LYS A 125 -11.44 40.24 -16.86
N ALA A 126 -12.13 39.67 -17.85
CA ALA A 126 -13.18 40.35 -18.60
C ALA A 126 -14.31 40.84 -17.69
N GLN A 127 -14.69 40.06 -16.69
CA GLN A 127 -15.66 40.46 -15.67
C GLN A 127 -15.17 41.65 -14.84
N ALA A 128 -13.89 41.65 -14.44
CA ALA A 128 -13.32 42.80 -13.72
C ALA A 128 -13.23 44.07 -14.56
N ASP A 129 -12.99 43.92 -15.87
CA ASP A 129 -12.95 45.01 -16.84
C ASP A 129 -14.35 45.50 -17.28
N GLY A 130 -15.44 44.91 -16.74
CA GLY A 130 -16.84 45.26 -17.07
C GLY A 130 -17.33 44.69 -18.40
N ASN A 131 -16.57 43.85 -19.07
CA ASN A 131 -16.94 43.22 -20.35
C ASN A 131 -17.69 41.91 -20.11
N THR A 132 -19.00 42.01 -19.84
CA THR A 132 -19.86 40.89 -19.47
C THR A 132 -20.05 39.88 -20.59
N ASP A 133 -20.06 40.31 -21.85
CA ASP A 133 -20.23 39.41 -23.00
C ASP A 133 -18.98 38.53 -23.22
N GLU A 134 -17.81 39.11 -23.13
CA GLU A 134 -16.55 38.33 -23.21
C GLU A 134 -16.39 37.40 -22.00
N ALA A 135 -16.76 37.86 -20.80
CA ALA A 135 -16.74 37.01 -19.61
C ALA A 135 -17.67 35.81 -19.77
N ALA A 136 -18.87 35.98 -20.29
CA ALA A 136 -19.82 34.89 -20.55
C ALA A 136 -19.26 33.91 -21.59
N LYS A 137 -18.67 34.38 -22.70
CA LYS A 137 -18.07 33.58 -23.74
C LYS A 137 -16.92 32.74 -23.23
N GLN A 138 -16.02 33.34 -22.45
CA GLN A 138 -14.86 32.63 -21.87
C GLN A 138 -15.30 31.61 -20.80
N THR A 139 -16.35 31.90 -20.04
CA THR A 139 -16.94 30.95 -19.10
C THR A 139 -17.50 29.73 -19.84
N GLN A 140 -18.27 29.91 -20.89
CA GLN A 140 -18.83 28.85 -21.72
C GLN A 140 -17.70 27.98 -22.35
N LEU A 141 -16.64 28.63 -22.86
CA LEU A 141 -15.47 27.91 -23.40
C LEU A 141 -14.81 27.06 -22.33
N ALA A 142 -14.62 27.57 -21.12
CA ALA A 142 -14.01 26.85 -20.01
C ALA A 142 -14.85 25.64 -19.59
N GLU A 143 -16.18 25.79 -19.55
CA GLU A 143 -17.10 24.69 -19.25
C GLU A 143 -17.06 23.61 -20.33
N GLN A 144 -17.07 24.00 -21.62
CA GLN A 144 -16.98 23.04 -22.73
C GLN A 144 -15.67 22.27 -22.71
N LEU A 145 -14.53 22.97 -22.60
CA LEU A 145 -13.20 22.31 -22.51
C LEU A 145 -13.10 21.36 -21.31
N THR A 146 -13.69 21.73 -20.19
CA THR A 146 -13.75 20.88 -19.00
C THR A 146 -14.57 19.61 -19.28
N LYS A 147 -15.74 19.75 -19.89
CA LYS A 147 -16.61 18.63 -20.27
C LYS A 147 -15.90 17.68 -21.26
N ASP A 148 -15.24 18.25 -22.26
CA ASP A 148 -14.50 17.46 -23.27
C ASP A 148 -13.31 16.73 -22.66
N ALA A 149 -12.58 17.36 -21.73
CA ALA A 149 -11.49 16.72 -21.00
C ALA A 149 -11.98 15.51 -20.18
N TYR A 150 -13.11 15.65 -19.48
CA TYR A 150 -13.70 14.52 -18.75
C TYR A 150 -14.24 13.43 -19.68
N ALA A 151 -14.84 13.79 -20.80
CA ALA A 151 -15.33 12.84 -21.80
C ALA A 151 -14.16 12.03 -22.37
N LYS A 152 -13.06 12.71 -22.76
CA LYS A 152 -11.82 12.04 -23.21
C LYS A 152 -11.25 11.13 -22.12
N LEU A 153 -11.14 11.61 -20.88
CA LEU A 153 -10.63 10.80 -19.76
C LEU A 153 -11.45 9.52 -19.57
N HIS A 154 -12.78 9.61 -19.57
CA HIS A 154 -13.64 8.45 -19.42
C HIS A 154 -13.55 7.48 -20.59
N HIS A 155 -13.43 7.98 -21.81
CA HIS A 155 -13.19 7.16 -22.99
C HIS A 155 -11.85 6.41 -22.88
N ASP A 156 -10.79 7.16 -22.62
CA ASP A 156 -9.43 6.62 -22.53
C ASP A 156 -9.33 5.54 -21.44
N MET A 157 -9.92 5.75 -20.26
CA MET A 157 -9.91 4.76 -19.17
C MET A 157 -10.47 3.38 -19.58
N GLN A 158 -11.23 3.30 -20.66
CA GLN A 158 -11.80 2.05 -21.17
C GLN A 158 -11.09 1.53 -22.42
N HIS A 159 -10.47 2.42 -23.20
CA HIS A 159 -10.03 2.11 -24.55
C HIS A 159 -8.54 2.37 -24.81
N PHE A 160 -7.85 3.14 -23.92
CA PHE A 160 -6.48 3.59 -24.15
C PHE A 160 -5.49 2.45 -24.41
N VAL A 161 -5.65 1.32 -23.72
CA VAL A 161 -4.79 0.13 -23.90
C VAL A 161 -4.80 -0.33 -25.35
N SER A 162 -5.97 -0.30 -26.01
CA SER A 162 -6.14 -0.75 -27.39
C SER A 162 -5.94 0.35 -28.41
N GLU A 163 -6.17 1.63 -28.06
CA GLU A 163 -6.18 2.75 -29.00
C GLU A 163 -4.89 3.60 -28.96
N ALA A 164 -4.09 3.52 -27.89
CA ALA A 164 -2.83 4.25 -27.81
C ALA A 164 -1.92 3.91 -29.01
N SER A 165 -1.38 4.90 -29.69
CA SER A 165 -0.44 4.67 -30.79
C SER A 165 0.88 4.07 -30.27
N VAL A 166 1.61 3.38 -31.14
CA VAL A 166 2.95 2.87 -30.83
C VAL A 166 3.88 4.00 -30.41
N GLU A 167 3.75 5.18 -31.02
CA GLU A 167 4.51 6.38 -30.65
C GLU A 167 4.17 6.85 -29.23
N GLN A 168 2.88 6.89 -28.85
CA GLN A 168 2.48 7.24 -27.48
C GLN A 168 3.03 6.24 -26.47
N LEU A 169 2.97 4.94 -26.75
CA LEU A 169 3.58 3.91 -25.90
C LEU A 169 5.09 4.10 -25.76
N GLY A 170 5.77 4.47 -26.88
CA GLY A 170 7.19 4.83 -26.86
C GLY A 170 7.49 6.01 -25.93
N GLN A 171 6.73 7.11 -26.05
CA GLN A 171 6.86 8.29 -25.18
C GLN A 171 6.61 7.98 -23.70
N ILE A 172 5.66 7.10 -23.41
CA ILE A 172 5.40 6.64 -22.03
C ILE A 172 6.58 5.84 -21.50
N LYS A 173 7.11 4.89 -22.27
CA LYS A 173 8.31 4.12 -21.92
C LYS A 173 9.49 5.03 -21.61
N ASP A 174 9.73 6.04 -22.45
CA ASP A 174 10.80 7.01 -22.25
C ASP A 174 10.60 7.85 -20.97
N SER A 175 9.36 8.23 -20.67
CA SER A 175 9.04 8.95 -19.41
C SER A 175 9.34 8.11 -18.17
N ILE A 176 9.04 6.81 -18.23
CA ILE A 176 9.36 5.85 -17.16
C ILE A 176 10.88 5.73 -16.98
N ALA A 177 11.62 5.60 -18.07
CA ALA A 177 13.08 5.52 -18.04
C ALA A 177 13.73 6.80 -17.46
N VAL A 178 13.24 7.99 -17.85
CA VAL A 178 13.70 9.27 -17.30
C VAL A 178 13.37 9.38 -15.80
N CYS A 179 12.20 8.91 -15.38
CA CYS A 179 11.83 8.86 -13.97
C CYS A 179 12.77 7.95 -13.17
N ALA A 180 13.11 6.78 -13.69
CA ALA A 180 14.07 5.87 -13.07
C ALA A 180 15.46 6.53 -12.91
N LYS A 181 15.92 7.28 -13.91
CA LYS A 181 17.17 8.05 -13.80
C LYS A 181 17.12 9.10 -12.68
N ARG A 182 15.99 9.81 -12.52
CA ARG A 182 15.78 10.75 -11.39
C ARG A 182 15.78 10.03 -10.05
N ALA A 183 15.16 8.85 -9.99
CA ALA A 183 15.16 8.03 -8.79
C ALA A 183 16.57 7.63 -8.37
N ALA A 184 17.41 7.20 -9.32
CA ALA A 184 18.82 6.91 -9.09
C ALA A 184 19.59 8.14 -8.56
N GLN A 185 19.39 9.31 -9.18
CA GLN A 185 19.99 10.58 -8.71
C GLN A 185 19.53 10.98 -7.30
N ALA A 186 18.34 10.59 -6.92
CA ALA A 186 17.81 10.78 -5.57
C ALA A 186 18.33 9.76 -4.54
N GLY A 187 19.13 8.78 -4.96
CA GLY A 187 19.64 7.74 -4.05
C GLY A 187 18.61 6.64 -3.73
N ILE A 188 17.56 6.52 -4.51
CA ILE A 188 16.62 5.39 -4.44
C ILE A 188 17.36 4.11 -4.83
N ASP A 189 17.06 2.99 -4.17
CA ASP A 189 17.77 1.71 -4.38
C ASP A 189 17.19 0.88 -5.54
N ALA A 190 15.87 1.01 -5.79
CA ALA A 190 15.17 0.14 -6.72
C ALA A 190 13.99 0.82 -7.42
N ILE A 191 13.61 0.24 -8.57
CA ILE A 191 12.33 0.52 -9.22
C ILE A 191 11.48 -0.75 -9.18
N GLU A 192 10.24 -0.63 -8.74
CA GLU A 192 9.20 -1.64 -9.00
C GLU A 192 8.41 -1.22 -10.26
N VAL A 193 8.40 -2.08 -11.27
CA VAL A 193 7.51 -1.91 -12.43
C VAL A 193 6.11 -2.37 -12.03
N HIS A 194 5.13 -1.45 -12.09
CA HIS A 194 3.76 -1.76 -11.74
C HIS A 194 3.06 -2.54 -12.87
N GLY A 195 3.08 -3.86 -12.77
CA GLY A 195 2.43 -4.75 -13.73
C GLY A 195 0.90 -4.79 -13.68
N ASP A 196 0.25 -3.93 -12.88
CA ASP A 196 -1.22 -3.90 -12.71
C ASP A 196 -1.86 -2.57 -13.19
N ARG A 197 -1.18 -1.85 -14.08
CA ARG A 197 -1.68 -0.66 -14.78
C ARG A 197 -1.31 -0.81 -16.26
N LEU A 198 -1.17 0.26 -17.00
CA LEU A 198 -0.95 0.25 -18.46
C LEU A 198 0.00 -0.87 -18.92
N VAL A 199 1.15 -1.04 -18.25
CA VAL A 199 2.14 -2.06 -18.58
C VAL A 199 1.53 -3.47 -18.49
N GLY A 200 0.78 -3.75 -17.44
CA GLY A 200 0.14 -5.05 -17.24
C GLY A 200 -1.16 -5.22 -18.02
N SER A 201 -1.91 -4.13 -18.26
CA SER A 201 -3.11 -4.18 -19.11
C SER A 201 -2.76 -4.57 -20.54
N LEU A 202 -1.59 -4.15 -21.03
CA LEU A 202 -1.06 -4.62 -22.31
C LEU A 202 -0.71 -6.11 -22.33
N CYS A 203 -0.36 -6.70 -21.16
CA CYS A 203 -0.13 -8.15 -21.07
C CYS A 203 -1.43 -8.96 -21.08
N SER A 204 -2.57 -8.35 -20.74
CA SER A 204 -3.84 -9.02 -20.57
C SER A 204 -4.52 -9.39 -21.89
N LYS A 205 -4.89 -10.67 -22.06
CA LYS A 205 -5.72 -11.09 -23.20
C LYS A 205 -7.16 -10.59 -23.14
N VAL A 206 -7.60 -10.10 -21.96
CA VAL A 206 -8.98 -9.61 -21.74
C VAL A 206 -9.09 -8.11 -22.01
N LEU A 207 -8.01 -7.34 -21.76
CA LEU A 207 -8.00 -5.88 -21.90
C LEU A 207 -7.33 -5.41 -23.19
N ASN A 208 -6.37 -6.18 -23.68
CA ASN A 208 -5.59 -5.83 -24.85
C ASN A 208 -6.22 -6.40 -26.12
N HIS A 209 -6.90 -5.53 -26.89
CA HIS A 209 -7.53 -5.88 -28.17
C HIS A 209 -6.70 -5.36 -29.37
N ARG A 210 -5.42 -5.07 -29.17
CA ARG A 210 -4.53 -4.59 -30.24
C ARG A 210 -4.25 -5.66 -31.29
N THR A 211 -3.98 -5.20 -32.50
CA THR A 211 -3.62 -6.05 -33.64
C THR A 211 -2.20 -5.76 -34.17
N ASP A 212 -1.46 -4.87 -33.49
CA ASP A 212 -0.06 -4.55 -33.80
C ASP A 212 0.94 -5.42 -33.01
N GLU A 213 2.22 -5.02 -32.98
CA GLU A 213 3.29 -5.76 -32.30
C GLU A 213 3.12 -5.90 -30.78
N TYR A 214 2.17 -5.20 -30.16
CA TYR A 214 1.85 -5.27 -28.73
C TYR A 214 0.56 -6.04 -28.44
N GLY A 215 -0.07 -6.69 -29.45
CA GLY A 215 -1.33 -7.40 -29.28
C GLY A 215 -1.35 -8.81 -29.86
N GLY A 216 -2.42 -9.54 -29.60
CA GLY A 216 -2.65 -10.91 -30.08
C GLY A 216 -1.89 -11.97 -29.28
N SER A 217 -0.73 -12.46 -29.77
CA SER A 217 0.01 -13.54 -29.12
C SER A 217 0.53 -13.17 -27.74
N PHE A 218 0.84 -14.16 -26.91
CA PHE A 218 1.44 -13.94 -25.60
C PHE A 218 2.73 -13.15 -25.68
N GLU A 219 3.62 -13.48 -26.63
CA GLU A 219 4.91 -12.82 -26.84
C GLU A 219 4.74 -11.33 -27.18
N ASN A 220 3.74 -11.01 -27.98
CA ASN A 220 3.43 -9.63 -28.34
C ASN A 220 2.86 -8.86 -27.14
N ARG A 221 1.93 -9.46 -26.42
CA ARG A 221 1.31 -8.81 -25.25
C ARG A 221 2.33 -8.47 -24.13
N VAL A 222 3.31 -9.34 -23.89
CA VAL A 222 4.33 -9.09 -22.87
C VAL A 222 5.51 -8.24 -23.36
N ARG A 223 5.62 -8.00 -24.67
CA ARG A 223 6.72 -7.25 -25.31
C ARG A 223 6.93 -5.88 -24.69
N TYR A 224 5.87 -5.09 -24.53
CA TYR A 224 5.96 -3.74 -23.99
C TYR A 224 6.52 -3.72 -22.55
N ALA A 225 6.11 -4.64 -21.71
CA ALA A 225 6.63 -4.77 -20.35
C ALA A 225 8.13 -5.08 -20.33
N LEU A 226 8.60 -5.98 -21.22
CA LEU A 226 10.02 -6.29 -21.36
C LEU A 226 10.83 -5.09 -21.90
N GLU A 227 10.26 -4.31 -22.80
CA GLU A 227 10.89 -3.07 -23.30
C GLU A 227 10.98 -2.00 -22.22
N VAL A 228 9.97 -1.86 -21.34
CA VAL A 228 10.01 -0.96 -20.18
C VAL A 228 11.12 -1.38 -19.22
N VAL A 229 11.22 -2.66 -18.87
CA VAL A 229 12.31 -3.19 -18.03
C VAL A 229 13.67 -2.86 -18.63
N LYS A 230 13.85 -3.10 -19.93
CA LYS A 230 15.08 -2.80 -20.65
C LYS A 230 15.40 -1.30 -20.61
N ALA A 231 14.42 -0.44 -20.87
CA ALA A 231 14.60 1.01 -20.87
C ALA A 231 15.00 1.55 -19.49
N ILE A 232 14.41 1.02 -18.41
CA ILE A 232 14.82 1.34 -17.03
C ILE A 232 16.27 0.92 -16.78
N LYS A 233 16.63 -0.30 -17.18
CA LYS A 233 17.98 -0.84 -16.98
C LYS A 233 19.06 -0.06 -17.71
N GLU A 234 18.74 0.41 -18.92
CA GLU A 234 19.65 1.25 -19.73
C GLU A 234 19.78 2.67 -19.15
N ALA A 235 18.69 3.25 -18.62
CA ALA A 235 18.68 4.60 -18.09
C ALA A 235 19.28 4.71 -16.67
N ALA A 236 19.17 3.67 -15.86
CA ALA A 236 19.60 3.62 -14.47
C ALA A 236 20.14 2.21 -14.09
N PRO A 237 21.29 1.79 -14.65
CA PRO A 237 21.83 0.44 -14.48
C PRO A 237 22.24 0.12 -13.03
N GLU A 238 22.39 1.12 -12.18
CA GLU A 238 22.67 0.97 -10.75
C GLU A 238 21.48 0.48 -9.93
N LEU A 239 20.24 0.74 -10.38
CA LEU A 239 19.02 0.36 -9.64
C LEU A 239 18.74 -1.14 -9.74
N MET A 240 18.24 -1.70 -8.65
CA MET A 240 17.59 -3.00 -8.65
C MET A 240 16.21 -2.88 -9.33
N ILE A 241 15.82 -3.86 -10.13
CA ILE A 241 14.51 -3.88 -10.78
C ILE A 241 13.66 -4.98 -10.16
N GLU A 242 12.56 -4.57 -9.54
CA GLU A 242 11.46 -5.43 -9.11
C GLU A 242 10.31 -5.36 -10.13
N TYR A 243 9.65 -6.48 -10.37
CA TYR A 243 8.43 -6.52 -11.17
C TYR A 243 7.26 -7.04 -10.33
N LYS A 244 6.23 -6.22 -10.18
CA LYS A 244 4.97 -6.67 -9.58
C LYS A 244 4.15 -7.41 -10.63
N LEU A 245 4.07 -8.73 -10.48
CA LEU A 245 3.43 -9.65 -11.41
C LEU A 245 1.98 -9.90 -10.99
N PRO A 246 0.98 -9.31 -11.68
CA PRO A 246 -0.42 -9.49 -11.36
C PRO A 246 -0.97 -10.77 -11.97
N ILE A 247 -1.46 -11.65 -11.12
CA ILE A 247 -2.00 -12.96 -11.53
C ILE A 247 -3.48 -13.03 -11.19
N ILE A 248 -4.27 -13.57 -12.10
CA ILE A 248 -5.64 -14.00 -11.82
C ILE A 248 -5.57 -15.29 -11.02
N THR A 249 -6.08 -15.27 -9.80
CA THR A 249 -6.16 -16.46 -8.95
C THR A 249 -7.53 -17.13 -9.07
N VAL A 250 -7.69 -18.26 -8.41
CA VAL A 250 -8.92 -19.03 -8.40
C VAL A 250 -9.53 -19.05 -7.02
N ASN A 251 -10.81 -18.78 -6.91
CA ASN A 251 -11.57 -18.88 -5.67
C ASN A 251 -11.75 -20.35 -5.26
N PRO A 252 -12.10 -20.65 -3.97
CA PRO A 252 -12.36 -22.01 -3.52
C PRO A 252 -13.48 -22.75 -4.29
N ASP A 253 -14.40 -22.02 -4.91
CA ASP A 253 -15.48 -22.57 -5.74
C ASP A 253 -15.09 -22.80 -7.21
N GLY A 254 -13.81 -22.57 -7.56
CA GLY A 254 -13.27 -22.73 -8.91
C GLY A 254 -13.48 -21.52 -9.84
N THR A 255 -14.15 -20.46 -9.40
CA THR A 255 -14.30 -19.24 -10.20
C THR A 255 -13.01 -18.41 -10.20
N LEU A 256 -12.79 -17.64 -11.27
CA LEU A 256 -11.66 -16.73 -11.35
C LEU A 256 -11.86 -15.53 -10.42
N ARG A 257 -10.79 -15.15 -9.73
CA ARG A 257 -10.70 -13.94 -8.89
C ARG A 257 -9.97 -12.85 -9.64
N GLY A 258 -10.60 -11.69 -9.78
CA GLY A 258 -10.06 -10.56 -10.51
C GLY A 258 -10.23 -10.67 -12.03
N LYS A 259 -9.85 -9.61 -12.71
CA LYS A 259 -9.90 -9.50 -14.18
C LYS A 259 -8.69 -8.74 -14.69
N GLY A 260 -8.31 -8.99 -15.93
CA GLY A 260 -7.33 -8.17 -16.63
C GLY A 260 -5.86 -8.46 -16.30
N GLY A 261 -5.56 -9.43 -15.43
CA GLY A 261 -4.20 -9.92 -15.22
C GLY A 261 -3.85 -11.09 -16.14
N LEU A 262 -2.69 -11.69 -15.90
CA LEU A 262 -2.27 -12.93 -16.52
C LEU A 262 -2.90 -14.13 -15.80
N GLU A 263 -3.29 -15.15 -16.53
CA GLU A 263 -3.58 -16.45 -15.94
C GLU A 263 -2.30 -17.07 -15.38
N ALA A 264 -2.43 -17.98 -14.42
CA ALA A 264 -1.28 -18.50 -13.68
C ALA A 264 -0.21 -19.12 -14.60
N ASP A 265 -0.60 -19.83 -15.66
CA ASP A 265 0.36 -20.46 -16.59
C ASP A 265 1.13 -19.41 -17.41
N GLU A 266 0.44 -18.44 -17.98
CA GLU A 266 1.08 -17.31 -18.69
C GLU A 266 1.97 -16.49 -17.73
N GLY A 267 1.54 -16.30 -16.48
CA GLY A 267 2.33 -15.59 -15.47
C GLY A 267 3.63 -16.30 -15.12
N VAL A 268 3.61 -17.64 -15.04
CA VAL A 268 4.82 -18.45 -14.80
C VAL A 268 5.79 -18.36 -15.99
N GLU A 269 5.28 -18.42 -17.23
CA GLU A 269 6.12 -18.22 -18.41
C GLU A 269 6.65 -16.80 -18.51
N PHE A 270 5.85 -15.79 -18.18
CA PHE A 270 6.30 -14.41 -18.16
C PHE A 270 7.39 -14.17 -17.11
N ALA A 271 7.33 -14.80 -15.95
CA ALA A 271 8.37 -14.70 -14.91
C ALA A 271 9.77 -15.10 -15.45
N LYS A 272 9.85 -16.15 -16.26
CA LYS A 272 11.10 -16.56 -16.93
C LYS A 272 11.63 -15.48 -17.90
N LEU A 273 10.73 -14.84 -18.62
CA LEU A 273 11.11 -13.77 -19.56
C LEU A 273 11.56 -12.51 -18.82
N LEU A 274 10.92 -12.19 -17.67
CA LEU A 274 11.32 -11.08 -16.79
C LEU A 274 12.71 -11.29 -16.22
N GLU A 275 13.03 -12.46 -15.70
CA GLU A 275 14.37 -12.81 -15.23
C GLU A 275 15.40 -12.68 -16.37
N LYS A 276 15.10 -13.22 -17.55
CA LYS A 276 15.97 -13.09 -18.73
C LYS A 276 16.18 -11.64 -19.17
N ALA A 277 15.16 -10.78 -18.99
CA ALA A 277 15.26 -9.34 -19.26
C ALA A 277 16.09 -8.58 -18.24
N GLY A 278 16.41 -9.22 -17.11
CA GLY A 278 17.26 -8.68 -16.04
C GLY A 278 16.48 -8.03 -14.90
N VAL A 279 15.28 -8.48 -14.65
CA VAL A 279 14.56 -8.24 -13.37
C VAL A 279 15.30 -8.97 -12.26
N ASP A 280 15.47 -8.32 -11.12
CA ASP A 280 16.22 -8.83 -9.97
C ASP A 280 15.32 -9.48 -8.90
N MET A 281 14.01 -9.17 -8.90
CA MET A 281 13.01 -9.71 -7.96
C MET A 281 11.61 -9.67 -8.59
N ILE A 282 10.79 -10.66 -8.30
CA ILE A 282 9.38 -10.71 -8.70
C ILE A 282 8.49 -10.71 -7.47
N GLN A 283 7.55 -9.78 -7.38
CA GLN A 283 6.46 -9.80 -6.41
C GLN A 283 5.21 -10.36 -7.06
N VAL A 284 4.75 -11.54 -6.62
CA VAL A 284 3.50 -12.13 -7.11
C VAL A 284 2.32 -11.54 -6.34
N ALA A 285 1.38 -10.93 -7.07
CA ALA A 285 0.23 -10.24 -6.51
C ALA A 285 -1.07 -10.62 -7.24
N GLN A 286 -2.20 -10.32 -6.63
CA GLN A 286 -3.52 -10.48 -7.26
C GLN A 286 -3.76 -9.35 -8.27
N ALA A 287 -4.23 -9.71 -9.46
CA ALA A 287 -4.62 -8.74 -10.49
C ALA A 287 -5.91 -7.98 -10.13
N ASN A 288 -5.96 -6.70 -10.49
CA ASN A 288 -7.12 -5.81 -10.23
C ASN A 288 -7.35 -4.73 -11.29
N HIS A 289 -7.14 -5.01 -12.56
CA HIS A 289 -7.29 -3.99 -13.60
C HIS A 289 -8.71 -3.44 -13.75
N THR A 290 -9.72 -4.30 -13.64
CA THR A 290 -11.12 -3.93 -13.89
C THR A 290 -12.02 -4.29 -12.73
N GLY A 291 -11.43 -4.61 -11.59
CA GLY A 291 -12.13 -5.29 -10.53
C GLY A 291 -12.53 -4.45 -9.35
N ASN A 292 -13.20 -5.13 -8.47
CA ASN A 292 -13.49 -4.69 -7.13
C ASN A 292 -12.18 -4.73 -6.30
N MET A 293 -11.89 -3.68 -5.54
CA MET A 293 -10.75 -3.66 -4.60
C MET A 293 -10.78 -4.84 -3.62
N GLY A 294 -11.94 -5.42 -3.35
CA GLY A 294 -12.08 -6.64 -2.57
C GLY A 294 -11.40 -7.87 -3.17
N ASP A 295 -11.17 -7.91 -4.48
CA ASP A 295 -10.44 -9.01 -5.13
C ASP A 295 -8.95 -8.96 -4.77
N THR A 296 -8.36 -7.78 -4.79
CA THR A 296 -6.93 -7.55 -4.49
C THR A 296 -6.66 -7.44 -2.99
N ILE A 297 -7.56 -6.78 -2.25
CA ILE A 297 -7.41 -6.53 -0.81
C ILE A 297 -8.67 -7.02 -0.09
N PRO A 298 -8.86 -8.34 -0.01
CA PRO A 298 -10.09 -8.92 0.53
C PRO A 298 -10.27 -8.57 2.00
N PRO A 299 -11.53 -8.35 2.43
CA PRO A 299 -11.87 -8.15 3.83
C PRO A 299 -11.76 -9.47 4.63
N MET A 300 -11.99 -9.37 5.95
CA MET A 300 -12.03 -10.55 6.82
C MET A 300 -13.07 -11.58 6.35
N GLY A 301 -12.71 -12.85 6.48
CA GLY A 301 -13.61 -13.97 6.20
C GLY A 301 -13.97 -14.18 4.72
N ASP A 302 -13.33 -13.45 3.78
CA ASP A 302 -13.63 -13.57 2.35
C ASP A 302 -12.84 -14.72 1.70
N VAL A 303 -11.50 -14.66 1.72
CA VAL A 303 -10.64 -15.69 1.13
C VAL A 303 -9.70 -16.29 2.16
N PRO A 304 -9.14 -17.49 1.88
CA PRO A 304 -8.07 -18.06 2.69
C PRO A 304 -6.90 -17.09 2.87
N TYR A 305 -6.13 -17.28 3.93
CA TYR A 305 -4.84 -16.61 4.07
C TYR A 305 -3.90 -17.07 2.95
N ASN A 306 -3.04 -16.17 2.50
CA ASN A 306 -1.99 -16.46 1.51
C ASN A 306 -2.53 -17.03 0.19
N TRP A 307 -3.69 -16.56 -0.29
CA TRP A 307 -4.34 -17.11 -1.49
C TRP A 307 -3.52 -16.94 -2.78
N THR A 308 -2.55 -16.02 -2.80
CA THR A 308 -1.61 -15.83 -3.93
C THR A 308 -0.43 -16.80 -3.87
N LEU A 309 -0.16 -17.41 -2.72
CA LEU A 309 1.01 -18.25 -2.47
C LEU A 309 1.14 -19.44 -3.45
N PRO A 310 0.06 -20.16 -3.83
CA PRO A 310 0.20 -21.27 -4.79
C PRO A 310 0.82 -20.84 -6.12
N VAL A 311 0.55 -19.61 -6.57
CA VAL A 311 1.16 -19.09 -7.80
C VAL A 311 2.57 -18.59 -7.54
N ALA A 312 2.83 -17.92 -6.40
CA ALA A 312 4.19 -17.51 -6.01
C ALA A 312 5.15 -18.72 -5.94
N SER A 313 4.70 -19.82 -5.33
CA SER A 313 5.44 -21.09 -5.28
C SER A 313 5.76 -21.67 -6.67
N ARG A 314 4.81 -21.57 -7.62
CA ARG A 314 5.05 -21.99 -9.01
C ARG A 314 6.08 -21.11 -9.71
N VAL A 315 5.99 -19.79 -9.53
CA VAL A 315 6.97 -18.82 -10.07
C VAL A 315 8.35 -19.13 -9.46
N LYS A 316 8.44 -19.30 -8.14
CA LYS A 316 9.70 -19.61 -7.43
C LYS A 316 10.41 -20.85 -7.98
N LYS A 317 9.68 -21.84 -8.45
CA LYS A 317 10.25 -23.10 -9.01
C LYS A 317 10.88 -22.92 -10.40
N VAL A 318 10.61 -21.83 -11.10
CA VAL A 318 11.04 -21.63 -12.50
C VAL A 318 11.99 -20.46 -12.70
N VAL A 319 12.23 -19.65 -11.65
CA VAL A 319 13.21 -18.56 -11.66
C VAL A 319 14.26 -18.76 -10.56
N SER A 320 15.45 -18.18 -10.75
CA SER A 320 16.54 -18.19 -9.77
C SER A 320 16.57 -16.92 -8.90
N ILE A 321 15.93 -15.85 -9.37
CA ILE A 321 15.81 -14.60 -8.63
C ILE A 321 14.83 -14.72 -7.46
N PRO A 322 14.98 -13.91 -6.40
CA PRO A 322 14.05 -13.89 -5.29
C PRO A 322 12.59 -13.61 -5.69
N VAL A 323 11.68 -14.33 -5.03
CA VAL A 323 10.23 -14.16 -5.22
C VAL A 323 9.61 -13.67 -3.91
N ALA A 324 8.90 -12.54 -3.99
CA ALA A 324 8.10 -12.02 -2.90
C ALA A 324 6.63 -12.44 -3.05
N THR A 325 5.97 -12.75 -1.93
CA THR A 325 4.53 -13.03 -1.89
C THR A 325 3.77 -12.00 -1.06
N VAL A 326 2.59 -11.61 -1.52
CA VAL A 326 1.66 -10.72 -0.82
C VAL A 326 0.25 -11.31 -0.88
N GLY A 327 -0.47 -11.32 0.24
CA GLY A 327 -1.84 -11.86 0.25
C GLY A 327 -2.31 -12.30 1.62
N ARG A 328 -2.68 -11.38 2.52
CA ARG A 328 -3.16 -11.70 3.87
C ARG A 328 -2.18 -12.55 4.70
N VAL A 329 -0.88 -12.34 4.55
CA VAL A 329 0.10 -12.83 5.53
C VAL A 329 -0.03 -11.93 6.75
N VAL A 330 -0.55 -12.44 7.86
CA VAL A 330 -0.92 -11.64 9.02
C VAL A 330 -0.07 -11.86 10.26
N SER A 331 0.62 -13.00 10.34
CA SER A 331 1.49 -13.37 11.48
C SER A 331 2.92 -13.66 11.03
N VAL A 332 3.86 -13.52 11.95
CA VAL A 332 5.25 -13.94 11.76
C VAL A 332 5.33 -15.44 11.52
N ALA A 333 4.60 -16.24 12.29
CA ALA A 333 4.59 -17.69 12.12
C ALA A 333 4.14 -18.13 10.71
N ALA A 334 3.16 -17.44 10.10
CA ALA A 334 2.76 -17.73 8.74
C ALA A 334 3.87 -17.36 7.73
N GLY A 335 4.56 -16.23 7.94
CA GLY A 335 5.70 -15.83 7.11
C GLY A 335 6.87 -16.80 7.21
N GLU A 336 7.23 -17.21 8.44
CA GLU A 336 8.27 -18.22 8.67
C GLU A 336 7.97 -19.52 7.93
N LYS A 337 6.75 -20.04 8.06
CA LYS A 337 6.35 -21.27 7.38
C LYS A 337 6.47 -21.18 5.86
N ILE A 338 6.09 -20.06 5.26
CA ILE A 338 6.25 -19.86 3.80
C ILE A 338 7.73 -19.94 3.39
N LEU A 339 8.62 -19.34 4.19
CA LEU A 339 10.07 -19.36 3.93
C LEU A 339 10.68 -20.76 4.18
N GLU A 340 10.23 -21.46 5.22
CA GLU A 340 10.64 -22.82 5.53
C GLU A 340 10.25 -23.81 4.43
N ASP A 341 9.03 -23.70 3.92
CA ASP A 341 8.50 -24.52 2.83
C ASP A 341 9.17 -24.20 1.47
N GLY A 342 9.88 -23.07 1.37
CA GLY A 342 10.54 -22.64 0.14
C GLY A 342 9.58 -22.12 -0.92
N ASP A 343 8.38 -21.69 -0.52
CA ASP A 343 7.33 -21.20 -1.42
C ASP A 343 7.55 -19.75 -1.87
N ALA A 344 8.31 -18.98 -1.11
CA ALA A 344 8.75 -17.63 -1.43
C ALA A 344 10.06 -17.31 -0.70
N ASP A 345 10.70 -16.18 -1.03
CA ASP A 345 11.95 -15.71 -0.42
C ASP A 345 11.75 -14.48 0.48
N ILE A 346 10.72 -13.69 0.20
CA ILE A 346 10.42 -12.42 0.86
C ILE A 346 8.93 -12.35 1.15
N ILE A 347 8.59 -11.85 2.34
CA ILE A 347 7.20 -11.72 2.79
C ILE A 347 6.77 -10.25 2.78
N ALA A 348 5.74 -9.95 2.00
CA ALA A 348 5.18 -8.62 1.91
C ALA A 348 4.04 -8.43 2.93
N TYR A 349 4.34 -7.70 4.00
CA TYR A 349 3.39 -7.35 5.06
C TYR A 349 2.77 -5.96 4.80
N GLY A 350 1.71 -5.87 3.99
CA GLY A 350 1.02 -4.61 3.72
C GLY A 350 0.26 -4.09 4.95
N ARG A 351 -1.01 -4.49 5.07
CA ARG A 351 -1.89 -4.08 6.19
C ARG A 351 -1.36 -4.47 7.56
N SER A 352 -0.55 -5.52 7.66
CA SER A 352 0.07 -5.94 8.92
C SER A 352 1.04 -4.91 9.44
N LEU A 353 1.87 -4.29 8.58
CA LEU A 353 2.78 -3.19 8.95
C LEU A 353 2.04 -1.88 9.25
N LEU A 354 0.84 -1.63 8.67
CA LEU A 354 -0.01 -0.53 9.13
C LEU A 354 -0.50 -0.75 10.57
N THR A 355 -0.74 -2.00 10.94
CA THR A 355 -1.25 -2.37 12.27
C THR A 355 -0.15 -2.38 13.31
N ASP A 356 1.00 -2.92 12.97
CA ASP A 356 2.20 -2.98 13.83
C ASP A 356 3.46 -2.72 12.99
N PRO A 357 3.95 -1.48 12.94
CA PRO A 357 5.14 -1.15 12.17
C PRO A 357 6.41 -1.79 12.74
N ASP A 358 6.39 -2.30 13.98
CA ASP A 358 7.53 -2.92 14.67
C ASP A 358 7.62 -4.45 14.46
N ILE A 359 6.95 -5.02 13.48
CA ILE A 359 6.92 -6.49 13.26
C ILE A 359 8.32 -7.09 13.30
N ALA A 360 9.29 -6.53 12.58
CA ALA A 360 10.65 -7.07 12.52
C ALA A 360 11.37 -6.99 13.86
N ASN A 361 11.36 -5.83 14.52
CA ASN A 361 12.00 -5.64 15.82
C ASN A 361 11.37 -6.52 16.90
N LYS A 362 10.05 -6.64 16.91
CA LYS A 362 9.31 -7.48 17.86
C LYS A 362 9.53 -8.97 17.60
N ALA A 363 9.58 -9.40 16.33
CA ALA A 363 9.93 -10.77 15.99
C ALA A 363 11.33 -11.13 16.50
N ALA A 364 12.30 -10.23 16.33
CA ALA A 364 13.66 -10.42 16.85
C ALA A 364 13.72 -10.48 18.38
N ALA A 365 12.87 -9.70 19.07
CA ALA A 365 12.81 -9.67 20.54
C ALA A 365 11.87 -10.72 21.14
N GLY A 366 11.14 -11.50 20.34
CA GLY A 366 10.12 -12.44 20.83
C GLY A 366 8.92 -11.73 21.48
N GLU A 367 8.65 -10.49 21.09
CA GLU A 367 7.58 -9.68 21.65
C GLU A 367 6.23 -9.94 20.97
N CYS A 368 5.15 -9.59 21.68
CA CYS A 368 3.78 -9.71 21.17
C CYS A 368 3.53 -8.73 20.02
N ILE A 369 3.15 -9.24 18.86
CA ILE A 369 2.85 -8.49 17.64
C ILE A 369 1.33 -8.31 17.51
N ARG A 370 0.90 -7.12 17.10
CA ARG A 370 -0.50 -6.80 16.83
C ARG A 370 -0.86 -7.21 15.40
N GLU A 371 -1.62 -8.27 15.25
CA GLU A 371 -2.01 -8.79 13.93
C GLU A 371 -3.14 -7.99 13.29
N CYS A 372 -3.10 -7.86 11.96
CA CYS A 372 -4.15 -7.21 11.18
C CYS A 372 -5.48 -7.98 11.25
N LEU A 373 -6.60 -7.27 11.45
CA LEU A 373 -7.95 -7.85 11.44
C LEU A 373 -8.51 -8.09 10.03
N ASN A 374 -7.83 -7.63 8.99
CA ASN A 374 -8.35 -7.59 7.62
C ASN A 374 -9.71 -6.88 7.49
N CYS A 375 -10.00 -5.91 8.34
CA CYS A 375 -11.28 -5.22 8.40
C CYS A 375 -11.50 -4.20 7.28
N ASN A 376 -10.45 -3.79 6.58
CA ASN A 376 -10.41 -2.78 5.51
C ASN A 376 -10.88 -1.36 5.90
N LYS A 377 -11.35 -1.15 7.13
CA LYS A 377 -12.10 0.04 7.56
C LYS A 377 -11.31 1.34 7.51
N GLY A 378 -10.06 1.32 7.98
CA GLY A 378 -9.20 2.52 8.01
C GLY A 378 -8.27 2.64 6.82
N CYS A 379 -8.04 1.57 6.07
CA CYS A 379 -7.13 1.54 4.92
C CYS A 379 -7.92 1.56 3.59
N VAL A 380 -8.48 0.43 3.14
CA VAL A 380 -9.14 0.31 1.83
C VAL A 380 -10.35 1.24 1.71
N ASP A 381 -11.27 1.23 2.70
CA ASP A 381 -12.44 2.13 2.69
C ASP A 381 -12.04 3.61 2.70
N ALA A 382 -10.92 3.96 3.33
CA ALA A 382 -10.43 5.34 3.34
C ALA A 382 -9.97 5.76 1.94
N ILE A 383 -9.16 4.94 1.25
CA ILE A 383 -8.69 5.25 -0.11
C ILE A 383 -9.86 5.30 -1.10
N GLN A 384 -10.80 4.35 -1.04
CA GLN A 384 -12.01 4.40 -1.86
C GLN A 384 -12.84 5.66 -1.61
N GLY A 385 -12.87 6.12 -0.34
CA GLY A 385 -13.50 7.38 0.07
C GLY A 385 -12.65 8.63 -0.14
N ARG A 386 -11.49 8.54 -0.85
CA ARG A 386 -10.54 9.64 -1.07
C ARG A 386 -10.08 10.31 0.23
N ARG A 387 -9.83 9.50 1.25
CA ARG A 387 -9.34 9.93 2.56
C ARG A 387 -7.97 9.32 2.82
N TYR A 388 -7.23 9.90 3.75
CA TYR A 388 -5.98 9.35 4.25
C TYR A 388 -6.20 7.99 4.90
N ILE A 389 -5.27 7.05 4.66
CA ILE A 389 -5.34 5.76 5.36
C ILE A 389 -5.09 5.93 6.86
N SER A 390 -5.63 4.99 7.61
CA SER A 390 -5.41 4.83 9.05
C SER A 390 -5.62 3.36 9.41
N CYS A 391 -5.38 3.00 10.67
CA CYS A 391 -5.66 1.66 11.15
C CYS A 391 -6.52 1.70 12.41
N VAL A 392 -7.58 0.89 12.48
CA VAL A 392 -8.47 0.83 13.65
C VAL A 392 -7.78 0.32 14.93
N LEU A 393 -6.65 -0.39 14.77
CA LEU A 393 -5.86 -0.92 15.88
C LEU A 393 -4.62 -0.07 16.20
N ASN A 394 -4.24 0.85 15.32
CA ASN A 394 -3.01 1.63 15.46
C ASN A 394 -3.29 3.11 15.27
N ALA A 395 -3.40 3.84 16.37
CA ALA A 395 -3.67 5.27 16.36
C ALA A 395 -2.51 6.12 15.81
N GLU A 396 -1.28 5.58 15.78
CA GLU A 396 -0.11 6.24 15.20
C GLU A 396 -0.22 6.28 13.67
N ASN A 397 -0.85 5.27 13.04
CA ASN A 397 -0.86 5.14 11.59
C ASN A 397 -1.48 6.36 10.90
N GLY A 398 -0.66 7.07 10.14
CA GLY A 398 -0.97 8.34 9.49
C GLY A 398 -0.87 9.57 10.39
N ASN A 399 -0.39 9.40 11.63
CA ASN A 399 -0.19 10.47 12.61
C ASN A 399 1.14 10.29 13.38
N GLU A 400 2.13 9.66 12.77
CA GLU A 400 3.38 9.22 13.39
C GLU A 400 4.15 10.38 14.06
N ALA A 401 4.12 11.56 13.46
CA ALA A 401 4.75 12.76 14.02
C ALA A 401 4.04 13.31 15.28
N ALA A 402 2.70 13.12 15.37
CA ALA A 402 1.88 13.72 16.41
C ALA A 402 1.53 12.75 17.54
N VAL A 403 1.39 11.46 17.24
CA VAL A 403 0.91 10.43 18.15
C VAL A 403 2.04 9.46 18.48
N SER A 404 2.85 9.80 19.48
CA SER A 404 3.87 8.90 20.01
C SER A 404 3.65 8.63 21.50
N ILE A 405 3.89 7.38 21.92
CA ILE A 405 3.84 7.01 23.34
C ILE A 405 5.14 7.47 23.99
N LYS A 406 5.07 8.53 24.81
CA LYS A 406 6.21 9.06 25.56
C LYS A 406 6.13 8.65 27.02
N PRO A 407 7.24 8.34 27.70
CA PRO A 407 7.27 8.15 29.14
C PRO A 407 6.62 9.34 29.87
N SER A 408 5.95 9.07 30.99
CA SER A 408 5.41 10.12 31.84
C SER A 408 6.48 10.69 32.75
N GLU A 409 6.34 11.94 33.17
CA GLU A 409 7.24 12.60 34.13
C GLU A 409 7.15 12.01 35.56
N GLY A 410 6.09 11.23 35.84
CA GLY A 410 5.88 10.58 37.13
C GLY A 410 4.93 9.40 37.04
N VAL A 411 5.13 8.42 37.94
CA VAL A 411 4.30 7.22 38.01
C VAL A 411 3.00 7.53 38.73
N LYS A 412 1.87 7.19 38.13
CA LYS A 412 0.52 7.24 38.74
C LYS A 412 -0.07 5.85 38.86
N LYS A 413 -0.96 5.67 39.84
CA LYS A 413 -1.86 4.52 39.87
C LYS A 413 -3.10 4.83 39.04
N VAL A 414 -3.33 4.04 37.99
CA VAL A 414 -4.41 4.24 37.04
C VAL A 414 -5.40 3.09 37.16
N ALA A 415 -6.65 3.41 37.46
CA ALA A 415 -7.76 2.46 37.45
C ALA A 415 -8.52 2.60 36.12
N VAL A 416 -8.61 1.52 35.35
CA VAL A 416 -9.39 1.44 34.11
C VAL A 416 -10.64 0.63 34.41
N VAL A 417 -11.83 1.22 34.20
CA VAL A 417 -13.11 0.56 34.42
C VAL A 417 -13.68 0.07 33.09
N GLY A 418 -13.79 -1.26 32.96
CA GLY A 418 -14.23 -1.95 31.77
C GLY A 418 -13.07 -2.44 30.87
N ALA A 419 -13.04 -3.75 30.64
CA ALA A 419 -12.06 -4.41 29.76
C ALA A 419 -12.59 -4.59 28.33
N GLY A 420 -13.37 -3.65 27.81
CA GLY A 420 -13.61 -3.51 26.37
C GLY A 420 -12.37 -2.96 25.65
N ILE A 421 -12.37 -2.92 24.31
CA ILE A 421 -11.20 -2.52 23.52
C ILE A 421 -10.66 -1.15 23.92
N ALA A 422 -11.51 -0.18 24.17
CA ALA A 422 -11.11 1.15 24.61
C ALA A 422 -10.36 1.13 25.96
N GLY A 423 -10.87 0.40 26.94
CA GLY A 423 -10.22 0.25 28.24
C GLY A 423 -8.89 -0.52 28.15
N LEU A 424 -8.85 -1.60 27.36
CA LEU A 424 -7.63 -2.38 27.15
C LEU A 424 -6.53 -1.56 26.45
N GLU A 425 -6.90 -0.73 25.46
CA GLU A 425 -5.92 0.17 24.82
C GLU A 425 -5.47 1.29 25.77
N ALA A 426 -6.37 1.88 26.55
CA ALA A 426 -6.02 2.86 27.57
C ALA A 426 -5.04 2.28 28.60
N ALA A 427 -5.30 1.04 29.07
CA ALA A 427 -4.41 0.33 29.97
C ALA A 427 -3.03 0.09 29.37
N ARG A 428 -2.97 -0.38 28.11
CA ARG A 428 -1.72 -0.61 27.39
C ARG A 428 -0.90 0.68 27.27
N VAL A 429 -1.53 1.77 26.85
CA VAL A 429 -0.83 3.06 26.67
C VAL A 429 -0.36 3.60 28.01
N ALA A 430 -1.20 3.56 29.06
CA ALA A 430 -0.82 4.02 30.40
C ALA A 430 0.37 3.22 30.97
N ALA A 431 0.34 1.89 30.81
CA ALA A 431 1.43 1.02 31.24
C ALA A 431 2.72 1.29 30.45
N LYS A 432 2.66 1.45 29.12
CA LYS A 432 3.82 1.83 28.28
C LYS A 432 4.39 3.21 28.65
N ARG A 433 3.57 4.10 29.19
CA ARG A 433 4.04 5.38 29.72
C ARG A 433 4.67 5.29 31.11
N GLY A 434 4.68 4.11 31.72
CA GLY A 434 5.30 3.86 33.01
C GLY A 434 4.37 3.97 34.21
N HIS A 435 3.05 4.01 34.01
CA HIS A 435 2.09 4.04 35.09
C HIS A 435 1.82 2.63 35.65
N SER A 436 1.42 2.53 36.93
CA SER A 436 0.87 1.31 37.54
C SER A 436 -0.61 1.22 37.21
N VAL A 437 -1.02 0.17 36.46
CA VAL A 437 -2.38 0.08 35.91
C VAL A 437 -3.11 -1.14 36.43
N THR A 438 -4.34 -0.93 36.87
CA THR A 438 -5.31 -2.00 37.21
C THR A 438 -6.57 -1.83 36.37
N VAL A 439 -6.98 -2.89 35.69
CA VAL A 439 -8.23 -2.96 34.90
C VAL A 439 -9.26 -3.71 35.69
N PHE A 440 -10.45 -3.15 35.85
CA PHE A 440 -11.59 -3.76 36.50
C PHE A 440 -12.68 -4.11 35.49
N GLU A 441 -13.09 -5.37 35.45
CA GLU A 441 -14.11 -5.85 34.53
C GLU A 441 -15.20 -6.64 35.27
N LYS A 442 -16.47 -6.26 35.04
CA LYS A 442 -17.60 -6.91 35.68
C LYS A 442 -17.85 -8.34 35.23
N SER A 443 -17.47 -8.66 33.99
CA SER A 443 -17.64 -10.01 33.45
C SER A 443 -16.40 -10.89 33.72
N GLY A 444 -16.53 -12.20 33.47
CA GLY A 444 -15.45 -13.18 33.63
C GLY A 444 -14.45 -13.19 32.48
N ARG A 445 -14.52 -12.26 31.55
CA ARG A 445 -13.63 -12.20 30.38
C ARG A 445 -13.42 -10.79 29.85
N ILE A 446 -12.24 -10.53 29.24
CA ILE A 446 -11.95 -9.29 28.55
C ILE A 446 -12.58 -9.26 27.15
N GLY A 447 -12.58 -8.10 26.47
CA GLY A 447 -13.00 -7.90 25.08
C GLY A 447 -14.37 -7.22 24.93
N GLY A 448 -15.21 -7.21 26.00
CA GLY A 448 -16.50 -6.53 25.98
C GLY A 448 -17.36 -6.92 24.76
N GLN A 449 -17.87 -5.92 24.03
CA GLN A 449 -18.75 -6.11 22.86
C GLN A 449 -18.09 -6.81 21.68
N ILE A 450 -16.76 -6.81 21.57
CA ILE A 450 -16.04 -7.51 20.48
C ILE A 450 -16.33 -9.02 20.51
N ASN A 451 -16.48 -9.59 21.70
CA ASN A 451 -16.84 -11.00 21.85
C ASN A 451 -18.20 -11.36 21.21
N ILE A 452 -19.13 -10.41 21.19
CA ILE A 452 -20.44 -10.57 20.56
C ILE A 452 -20.35 -10.25 19.06
N ALA A 453 -19.62 -9.21 18.70
CA ALA A 453 -19.42 -8.78 17.31
C ALA A 453 -18.69 -9.84 16.45
N ALA A 454 -17.95 -10.75 17.08
CA ALA A 454 -17.24 -11.84 16.42
C ALA A 454 -18.11 -13.06 16.09
N VAL A 455 -19.32 -13.16 16.69
CA VAL A 455 -20.21 -14.34 16.56
C VAL A 455 -20.78 -14.52 15.13
N PRO A 456 -21.19 -13.45 14.41
CA PRO A 456 -21.70 -13.62 13.06
C PRO A 456 -20.67 -14.28 12.13
N PRO A 457 -21.13 -15.05 11.12
CA PRO A 457 -20.25 -15.69 10.15
C PRO A 457 -19.23 -14.70 9.55
N ARG A 458 -18.01 -15.16 9.32
CA ARG A 458 -16.89 -14.40 8.72
C ARG A 458 -16.37 -13.22 9.57
N LYS A 459 -16.75 -13.10 10.85
CA LYS A 459 -16.33 -12.01 11.78
C LYS A 459 -15.32 -12.45 12.85
N SER A 460 -14.98 -13.72 12.93
CA SER A 460 -14.10 -14.27 13.98
C SER A 460 -12.70 -13.62 14.04
N GLU A 461 -12.19 -13.14 12.91
CA GLU A 461 -10.86 -12.47 12.85
C GLU A 461 -10.77 -11.22 13.74
N ILE A 462 -11.89 -10.61 14.11
CA ILE A 462 -11.91 -9.46 15.01
C ILE A 462 -11.41 -9.82 16.43
N LEU A 463 -11.48 -11.09 16.83
CA LEU A 463 -11.00 -11.58 18.13
C LEU A 463 -9.48 -11.47 18.29
N ARG A 464 -8.70 -11.38 17.20
CA ARG A 464 -7.25 -11.11 17.26
C ARG A 464 -6.93 -9.86 18.10
N SER A 465 -7.82 -8.86 18.09
CA SER A 465 -7.66 -7.68 18.94
C SER A 465 -7.74 -8.03 20.43
N VAL A 466 -8.63 -8.93 20.81
CA VAL A 466 -8.75 -9.40 22.21
C VAL A 466 -7.55 -10.27 22.58
N ASP A 467 -7.14 -11.17 21.70
CA ASP A 467 -5.97 -12.04 21.91
C ASP A 467 -4.68 -11.23 22.06
N TYR A 468 -4.53 -10.17 21.27
CA TYR A 468 -3.40 -9.24 21.44
C TYR A 468 -3.36 -8.65 22.86
N TYR A 469 -4.48 -8.10 23.38
CA TYR A 469 -4.50 -7.52 24.73
C TYR A 469 -4.34 -8.57 25.81
N LYS A 470 -4.86 -9.79 25.62
CA LYS A 470 -4.67 -10.91 26.53
C LYS A 470 -3.19 -11.27 26.71
N ASN A 471 -2.40 -11.10 25.66
CA ASN A 471 -0.98 -11.41 25.67
C ASN A 471 -0.10 -10.22 26.10
N ILE A 472 -0.39 -9.00 25.62
CA ILE A 472 0.48 -7.85 25.86
C ILE A 472 0.31 -7.22 27.26
N LEU A 473 -0.89 -7.22 27.83
CA LEU A 473 -1.11 -6.55 29.11
C LEU A 473 -0.38 -7.22 30.29
N PRO A 474 -0.34 -8.55 30.40
CA PRO A 474 0.50 -9.21 31.41
C PRO A 474 2.00 -8.88 31.27
N SER A 475 2.54 -8.80 30.05
CA SER A 475 3.95 -8.44 29.82
C SER A 475 4.28 -6.99 30.20
N LEU A 476 3.26 -6.14 30.31
CA LEU A 476 3.36 -4.76 30.79
C LEU A 476 3.03 -4.61 32.28
N ASN A 477 2.90 -5.71 33.03
CA ASN A 477 2.54 -5.74 34.44
C ASN A 477 1.19 -5.05 34.76
N VAL A 478 0.22 -5.13 33.82
CA VAL A 478 -1.14 -4.65 34.07
C VAL A 478 -1.93 -5.71 34.83
N ASP A 479 -2.48 -5.32 35.99
CA ASP A 479 -3.35 -6.18 36.79
C ASP A 479 -4.79 -6.14 36.23
N ILE A 480 -5.39 -7.31 35.95
CA ILE A 480 -6.75 -7.42 35.39
C ILE A 480 -7.62 -8.16 36.40
N LYS A 481 -8.58 -7.43 37.00
CA LYS A 481 -9.55 -7.96 37.95
C LYS A 481 -10.89 -8.22 37.26
N LEU A 482 -11.12 -9.48 36.93
CA LEU A 482 -12.39 -9.96 36.37
C LEU A 482 -13.43 -10.14 37.49
N ASN A 483 -14.71 -10.27 37.11
CA ASN A 483 -15.85 -10.40 38.04
C ASN A 483 -15.90 -9.28 39.10
N THR A 484 -15.40 -8.09 38.76
CA THR A 484 -15.28 -6.94 39.68
C THR A 484 -16.01 -5.73 39.12
N CYS A 485 -17.13 -5.36 39.72
CA CYS A 485 -17.93 -4.20 39.36
C CYS A 485 -17.62 -3.01 40.26
N LEU A 486 -17.19 -1.88 39.71
CA LEU A 486 -16.87 -0.65 40.43
C LEU A 486 -17.98 0.42 40.38
N LEU A 487 -19.08 0.19 39.62
CA LEU A 487 -20.09 1.22 39.37
C LEU A 487 -20.86 1.66 40.65
N TYR A 488 -20.92 0.81 41.68
CA TYR A 488 -21.57 1.12 42.92
C TYR A 488 -20.69 1.85 43.94
N THR A 489 -19.40 1.98 43.68
CA THR A 489 -18.41 2.54 44.60
C THR A 489 -17.90 3.94 44.18
N SER A 490 -18.17 4.37 42.96
CA SER A 490 -17.75 5.67 42.45
C SER A 490 -18.84 6.29 41.56
N PRO A 491 -19.63 7.24 42.05
CA PRO A 491 -20.66 7.88 41.24
C PRO A 491 -20.04 8.65 40.10
N SER A 492 -20.38 8.27 38.88
CA SER A 492 -19.99 8.97 37.66
C SER A 492 -20.78 10.29 37.53
N PRO A 493 -20.19 11.38 37.03
CA PRO A 493 -20.94 12.58 36.69
C PRO A 493 -22.12 12.36 35.72
N ARG A 494 -22.07 11.28 34.92
CA ARG A 494 -23.16 10.86 34.02
C ARG A 494 -24.36 10.26 34.74
N ASP A 495 -24.15 9.68 35.92
CA ASP A 495 -25.22 9.07 36.69
C ASP A 495 -26.10 10.12 37.39
N ARG A 496 -25.62 11.38 37.46
CA ARG A 496 -26.37 12.52 38.03
C ARG A 496 -27.34 13.16 37.02
N SER A 497 -27.27 12.82 35.75
CA SER A 497 -28.13 13.40 34.70
C SER A 497 -29.41 12.60 34.42
N LEU A 498 -29.64 11.52 35.15
CA LEU A 498 -30.80 10.62 35.00
C LEU A 498 -31.76 10.62 36.22
N SER A 499 -31.64 11.60 37.13
CA SER A 499 -32.56 11.82 38.22
C SER A 499 -33.37 13.10 38.04
#